data_1322cd3b7c20ca894e7c0f6ae16e570f
#
_entry.id   1322cd3b7c20ca894e7c0f6ae16e570f
#
_cell.length_a   1.000
_cell.length_b   1.000
_cell.length_c   1.000
_cell.angle_alpha   90.00
_cell.angle_beta   90.00
_cell.angle_gamma   90.00
#
_symmetry.space_group_name_H-M   'P 1'
#
loop_
_entity.id
_entity.type
_entity.pdbx_description
1 polymer ?
#
loop_
_entity_poly.entity_id
_entity_poly.type
_entity_poly.pdbx_seq_one_letter_code
_entity_poly.pdbx_strand_id
1 'polypeptide(L)'
;MIEYSIYMMGNPIKPEEPQKAYAKNQVREIWDLNKFCKHIASHNAGYSRGMVKAILSDMCDCIVEQLLNGNKIKLGEFGVFSISINCEGAESLEKFTEENIKSVNIKFNPGVDFENLVDKAEFKLVASRAGQAALLKAEKANETTVDLEAAKKKPTKDDKNDNKPSGDGG
;
A
#
# COMPACT_ATOMS: atom_id res chain seq x y z
N MET A 1 12.72 -1.87 -12.08
CA MET A 1 12.59 -3.33 -11.80
C MET A 1 11.73 -3.54 -10.56
N ILE A 2 10.65 -4.30 -10.71
CA ILE A 2 9.69 -4.64 -9.65
C ILE A 2 10.10 -5.99 -9.05
N GLU A 3 10.34 -6.02 -7.74
CA GLU A 3 10.68 -7.26 -7.03
C GLU A 3 9.40 -7.99 -6.62
N TYR A 4 9.35 -9.29 -6.84
CA TYR A 4 8.23 -10.14 -6.46
C TYR A 4 8.68 -11.45 -5.86
N SER A 5 7.86 -12.04 -4.99
CA SER A 5 8.01 -13.42 -4.51
C SER A 5 6.82 -14.27 -4.92
N ILE A 6 6.97 -15.58 -4.90
CA ILE A 6 5.91 -16.53 -5.24
C ILE A 6 5.40 -17.18 -3.95
N TYR A 7 4.10 -17.44 -3.89
CA TYR A 7 3.44 -18.18 -2.82
C TYR A 7 2.32 -19.06 -3.37
N MET A 8 2.01 -20.14 -2.67
CA MET A 8 0.88 -21.00 -3.01
C MET A 8 -0.39 -20.51 -2.31
N MET A 9 -1.52 -20.53 -3.01
CA MET A 9 -2.83 -20.17 -2.45
C MET A 9 -3.91 -21.10 -3.02
N GLY A 10 -4.73 -21.64 -2.13
CA GLY A 10 -5.93 -22.38 -2.50
C GLY A 10 -7.11 -21.45 -2.81
N ASN A 11 -8.07 -21.97 -3.53
CA ASN A 11 -9.32 -21.26 -3.78
C ASN A 11 -10.22 -21.37 -2.54
N PRO A 12 -10.57 -20.27 -1.84
CA PRO A 12 -11.40 -20.33 -0.65
C PRO A 12 -12.85 -20.77 -0.93
N ILE A 13 -13.32 -20.63 -2.19
CA ILE A 13 -14.67 -21.01 -2.59
C ILE A 13 -14.72 -22.50 -2.99
N LYS A 14 -13.60 -23.04 -3.48
CA LYS A 14 -13.44 -24.43 -3.93
C LYS A 14 -12.17 -25.03 -3.32
N PRO A 15 -12.22 -25.44 -2.04
CA PRO A 15 -11.05 -25.94 -1.33
C PRO A 15 -10.47 -27.23 -1.90
N GLU A 16 -11.26 -27.99 -2.65
CA GLU A 16 -10.87 -29.23 -3.32
C GLU A 16 -9.99 -29.04 -4.56
N GLU A 17 -9.97 -27.82 -5.12
CA GLU A 17 -9.09 -27.51 -6.24
C GLU A 17 -7.61 -27.44 -5.78
N PRO A 18 -6.65 -27.86 -6.63
CA PRO A 18 -5.24 -27.77 -6.27
C PRO A 18 -4.82 -26.30 -6.09
N GLN A 19 -3.93 -26.09 -5.14
CA GLN A 19 -3.34 -24.75 -4.93
C GLN A 19 -2.59 -24.29 -6.18
N LYS A 20 -2.68 -22.98 -6.45
CA LYS A 20 -1.97 -22.33 -7.57
C LYS A 20 -0.91 -21.37 -7.03
N ALA A 21 0.14 -21.19 -7.81
CA ALA A 21 1.20 -20.23 -7.49
C ALA A 21 0.78 -18.81 -7.94
N TYR A 22 0.99 -17.85 -7.04
CA TYR A 22 0.69 -16.43 -7.28
C TYR A 22 1.92 -15.58 -6.98
N ALA A 23 2.06 -14.48 -7.70
CA ALA A 23 3.08 -13.48 -7.42
C ALA A 23 2.59 -12.48 -6.37
N LYS A 24 3.50 -12.06 -5.50
CA LYS A 24 3.29 -10.97 -4.53
C LYS A 24 4.40 -9.95 -4.66
N ASN A 25 4.02 -8.69 -4.87
CA ASN A 25 4.97 -7.58 -4.90
C ASN A 25 5.77 -7.50 -3.59
N GLN A 26 7.08 -7.30 -3.69
CA GLN A 26 7.99 -7.09 -2.58
C GLN A 26 8.45 -5.64 -2.54
N VAL A 27 7.74 -4.82 -1.78
CA VAL A 27 8.04 -3.40 -1.62
C VAL A 27 9.46 -3.23 -1.07
N ARG A 28 10.31 -2.51 -1.78
CA ARG A 28 11.70 -2.24 -1.36
C ARG A 28 11.76 -1.17 -0.29
N GLU A 29 11.01 -0.09 -0.48
CA GLU A 29 11.06 1.09 0.37
C GLU A 29 9.78 1.90 0.22
N ILE A 30 9.36 2.55 1.30
CA ILE A 30 8.29 3.54 1.27
C ILE A 30 8.95 4.92 1.23
N TRP A 31 8.68 5.67 0.17
CA TRP A 31 9.14 7.04 0.06
C TRP A 31 8.14 7.99 0.70
N ASP A 32 8.61 8.80 1.62
CA ASP A 32 7.83 9.92 2.16
C ASP A 32 7.82 11.10 1.18
N LEU A 33 6.99 12.10 1.47
CA LEU A 33 6.87 13.29 0.66
C LEU A 33 8.21 14.03 0.52
N ASN A 34 9.04 14.09 1.58
CA ASN A 34 10.31 14.81 1.55
C ASN A 34 11.31 14.12 0.61
N LYS A 35 11.38 12.79 0.65
CA LYS A 35 12.24 12.01 -0.25
C LYS A 35 11.78 12.16 -1.70
N PHE A 36 10.47 12.10 -1.94
CA PHE A 36 9.90 12.27 -3.27
C PHE A 36 10.16 13.69 -3.83
N CYS A 37 9.94 14.74 -3.03
CA CYS A 37 10.24 16.11 -3.43
C CYS A 37 11.73 16.33 -3.73
N LYS A 38 12.63 15.69 -2.95
CA LYS A 38 14.06 15.72 -3.21
C LYS A 38 14.40 15.09 -4.57
N HIS A 39 13.76 13.98 -4.88
CA HIS A 39 13.92 13.31 -6.17
C HIS A 39 13.46 14.20 -7.33
N ILE A 40 12.24 14.76 -7.27
CA ILE A 40 11.74 15.69 -8.29
C ILE A 40 12.71 16.86 -8.49
N ALA A 41 13.17 17.49 -7.41
CA ALA A 41 14.10 18.61 -7.48
C ALA A 41 15.46 18.24 -8.09
N SER A 42 15.86 16.96 -8.04
CA SER A 42 17.13 16.49 -8.63
C SER A 42 17.11 16.39 -10.16
N HIS A 43 15.94 16.51 -10.79
CA HIS A 43 15.80 16.49 -12.26
C HIS A 43 16.18 17.80 -12.95
N ASN A 44 16.87 18.72 -12.24
CA ASN A 44 17.36 20.00 -12.75
C ASN A 44 16.28 20.94 -13.32
N ALA A 45 15.04 20.81 -12.84
CA ALA A 45 13.92 21.65 -13.30
C ALA A 45 13.90 23.07 -12.71
N GLY A 46 14.97 23.48 -12.01
CA GLY A 46 15.07 24.81 -11.40
C GLY A 46 14.23 25.01 -10.12
N TYR A 47 13.55 23.98 -9.66
CA TYR A 47 12.72 24.04 -8.45
C TYR A 47 13.48 23.52 -7.24
N SER A 48 13.42 24.28 -6.14
CA SER A 48 13.94 23.78 -4.85
C SER A 48 13.00 22.70 -4.27
N ARG A 49 13.57 21.82 -3.44
CA ARG A 49 12.76 20.82 -2.70
C ARG A 49 11.62 21.48 -1.92
N GLY A 50 11.85 22.65 -1.33
CA GLY A 50 10.85 23.38 -0.56
C GLY A 50 9.67 23.84 -1.44
N MET A 51 9.95 24.36 -2.62
CA MET A 51 8.92 24.76 -3.59
C MET A 51 8.09 23.56 -4.06
N VAL A 52 8.73 22.45 -4.41
CA VAL A 52 8.03 21.23 -4.81
C VAL A 52 7.12 20.72 -3.69
N LYS A 53 7.63 20.73 -2.44
CA LYS A 53 6.83 20.30 -1.29
C LYS A 53 5.61 21.21 -1.07
N ALA A 54 5.77 22.52 -1.15
CA ALA A 54 4.66 23.46 -1.00
C ALA A 54 3.59 23.23 -2.05
N ILE A 55 3.99 23.18 -3.34
CA ILE A 55 3.05 22.93 -4.45
C ILE A 55 2.29 21.61 -4.28
N LEU A 56 2.94 20.52 -3.89
CA LEU A 56 2.28 19.23 -3.70
C LEU A 56 1.35 19.24 -2.47
N SER A 57 1.69 19.96 -1.41
CA SER A 57 0.79 20.14 -0.27
C SER A 57 -0.46 20.93 -0.66
N ASP A 58 -0.29 22.08 -1.29
CA ASP A 58 -1.39 22.93 -1.73
C ASP A 58 -2.29 22.17 -2.75
N MET A 59 -1.68 21.38 -3.63
CA MET A 59 -2.43 20.53 -4.57
C MET A 59 -3.33 19.53 -3.82
N CYS A 60 -2.83 18.88 -2.77
CA CYS A 60 -3.62 17.93 -1.99
C CYS A 60 -4.81 18.64 -1.31
N ASP A 61 -4.57 19.78 -0.70
CA ASP A 61 -5.61 20.57 -0.02
C ASP A 61 -6.67 21.06 -0.98
N CYS A 62 -6.26 21.59 -2.14
CA CYS A 62 -7.18 22.02 -3.21
C CYS A 62 -7.98 20.85 -3.79
N ILE A 63 -7.38 19.66 -3.95
CA ILE A 63 -8.11 18.47 -4.40
C ILE A 63 -9.23 18.15 -3.42
N VAL A 64 -8.94 18.09 -2.12
CA VAL A 64 -9.96 17.79 -1.10
C VAL A 64 -11.07 18.83 -1.11
N GLU A 65 -10.71 20.12 -1.13
CA GLU A 65 -11.69 21.23 -1.18
C GLU A 65 -12.63 21.08 -2.38
N GLN A 66 -12.08 20.88 -3.57
CA GLN A 66 -12.90 20.82 -4.79
C GLN A 66 -13.74 19.53 -4.85
N LEU A 67 -13.26 18.42 -4.32
CA LEU A 67 -14.07 17.21 -4.21
C LEU A 67 -15.25 17.38 -3.24
N LEU A 68 -15.06 18.08 -2.13
CA LEU A 68 -16.14 18.42 -1.18
C LEU A 68 -17.16 19.39 -1.77
N ASN A 69 -16.74 20.22 -2.72
CA ASN A 69 -17.64 21.07 -3.51
C ASN A 69 -18.39 20.31 -4.63
N GLY A 70 -18.25 18.98 -4.68
CA GLY A 70 -18.93 18.12 -5.65
C GLY A 70 -18.26 18.05 -7.02
N ASN A 71 -17.08 18.60 -7.19
CA ASN A 71 -16.36 18.60 -8.45
C ASN A 71 -15.56 17.29 -8.65
N LYS A 72 -15.30 16.94 -9.92
CA LYS A 72 -14.27 15.98 -10.31
C LYS A 72 -13.05 16.75 -10.79
N ILE A 73 -11.85 16.24 -10.48
CA ILE A 73 -10.61 16.92 -10.85
C ILE A 73 -9.82 16.03 -11.81
N LYS A 74 -9.64 16.51 -13.03
CA LYS A 74 -8.77 15.85 -14.02
C LYS A 74 -7.42 16.56 -14.04
N LEU A 75 -6.35 15.82 -13.67
CA LEU A 75 -4.97 16.30 -13.70
C LEU A 75 -4.26 15.79 -14.97
N GLY A 76 -4.68 16.29 -16.13
CA GLY A 76 -4.10 15.86 -17.41
C GLY A 76 -4.08 14.35 -17.56
N GLU A 77 -2.93 13.83 -18.00
CA GLU A 77 -2.69 12.39 -18.18
C GLU A 77 -2.35 11.64 -16.88
N PHE A 78 -2.20 12.36 -15.75
CA PHE A 78 -2.03 11.75 -14.45
C PHE A 78 -3.26 10.94 -14.01
N GLY A 79 -4.46 11.50 -14.20
CA GLY A 79 -5.69 10.80 -13.87
C GLY A 79 -6.80 11.71 -13.34
N VAL A 80 -7.85 11.08 -12.81
CA VAL A 80 -9.05 11.75 -12.35
C VAL A 80 -9.36 11.39 -10.91
N PHE A 81 -9.49 12.40 -10.06
CA PHE A 81 -10.04 12.27 -8.71
C PHE A 81 -11.54 12.51 -8.72
N SER A 82 -12.29 11.70 -8.00
CA SER A 82 -13.73 11.79 -7.81
C SER A 82 -14.14 11.26 -6.46
N ILE A 83 -15.36 11.53 -6.04
CA ILE A 83 -15.93 10.93 -4.83
C ILE A 83 -16.96 9.85 -5.18
N SER A 84 -17.17 8.95 -4.25
CA SER A 84 -18.32 8.04 -4.21
C SER A 84 -18.91 8.04 -2.81
N ILE A 85 -20.23 7.89 -2.76
CA ILE A 85 -21.00 7.87 -1.52
C ILE A 85 -21.46 6.43 -1.27
N ASN A 86 -21.28 5.96 -0.03
CA ASN A 86 -21.91 4.73 0.45
C ASN A 86 -23.05 5.12 1.39
N CYS A 87 -24.20 4.49 1.19
CA CYS A 87 -25.39 4.75 2.01
C CYS A 87 -26.09 3.44 2.38
N GLU A 88 -26.87 3.52 3.45
CA GLU A 88 -27.92 2.54 3.75
C GLU A 88 -29.19 2.91 2.99
N GLY A 89 -29.90 1.88 2.47
CA GLY A 89 -31.19 2.09 1.81
C GLY A 89 -32.26 2.52 2.81
N ALA A 90 -33.13 3.45 2.43
CA ALA A 90 -34.38 3.75 3.12
C ALA A 90 -35.54 3.00 2.47
N GLU A 91 -36.66 2.85 3.20
CA GLU A 91 -37.86 2.15 2.72
C GLU A 91 -38.55 2.87 1.53
N SER A 92 -38.36 4.20 1.43
CA SER A 92 -38.89 5.02 0.34
C SER A 92 -37.99 6.22 0.08
N LEU A 93 -38.15 6.89 -1.08
CA LEU A 93 -37.44 8.12 -1.41
C LEU A 93 -37.68 9.23 -0.42
N GLU A 94 -38.89 9.32 0.14
CA GLU A 94 -39.28 10.35 1.11
C GLU A 94 -38.63 10.15 2.48
N LYS A 95 -38.29 8.88 2.83
CA LYS A 95 -37.64 8.52 4.09
C LYS A 95 -36.12 8.60 4.00
N PHE A 96 -35.55 8.79 2.80
CA PHE A 96 -34.12 8.92 2.64
C PHE A 96 -33.66 10.32 3.09
N THR A 97 -32.72 10.37 4.03
CA THR A 97 -32.10 11.60 4.54
C THR A 97 -30.58 11.50 4.43
N GLU A 98 -29.88 12.60 4.69
CA GLU A 98 -28.42 12.62 4.73
C GLU A 98 -27.84 11.66 5.80
N GLU A 99 -28.59 11.31 6.85
CA GLU A 99 -28.18 10.35 7.86
C GLU A 99 -28.01 8.93 7.31
N ASN A 100 -28.62 8.62 6.17
CA ASN A 100 -28.44 7.37 5.45
C ASN A 100 -27.05 7.28 4.79
N ILE A 101 -26.36 8.41 4.59
CA ILE A 101 -25.01 8.45 4.02
C ILE A 101 -24.01 8.04 5.10
N LYS A 102 -23.33 6.92 4.89
CA LYS A 102 -22.40 6.34 5.88
C LYS A 102 -20.94 6.70 5.62
N SER A 103 -20.54 6.88 4.37
CA SER A 103 -19.19 7.31 4.06
C SER A 103 -19.08 7.99 2.69
N VAL A 104 -18.11 8.88 2.60
CA VAL A 104 -17.66 9.48 1.34
C VAL A 104 -16.23 9.01 1.09
N ASN A 105 -15.98 8.41 -0.08
CA ASN A 105 -14.69 7.84 -0.40
C ASN A 105 -14.11 8.54 -1.64
N ILE A 106 -12.82 8.87 -1.57
CA ILE A 106 -12.08 9.39 -2.72
C ILE A 106 -11.72 8.21 -3.64
N LYS A 107 -12.01 8.36 -4.94
CA LYS A 107 -11.61 7.46 -6.01
C LYS A 107 -10.60 8.16 -6.89
N PHE A 108 -9.53 7.45 -7.20
CA PHE A 108 -8.55 7.85 -8.20
C PHE A 108 -8.61 6.88 -9.38
N ASN A 109 -8.86 7.39 -10.57
CA ASN A 109 -8.76 6.64 -11.80
C ASN A 109 -7.49 7.10 -12.52
N PRO A 110 -6.49 6.22 -12.66
CA PRO A 110 -5.24 6.55 -13.36
C PRO A 110 -5.50 7.02 -14.79
N GLY A 111 -4.71 7.94 -15.27
CA GLY A 111 -4.67 8.35 -16.67
C GLY A 111 -3.69 7.51 -17.49
N VAL A 112 -3.54 7.84 -18.75
CA VAL A 112 -2.75 7.05 -19.74
C VAL A 112 -1.28 6.90 -19.36
N ASP A 113 -0.71 7.83 -18.59
CA ASP A 113 0.68 7.72 -18.11
C ASP A 113 0.88 6.55 -17.16
N PHE A 114 -0.19 6.09 -16.50
CA PHE A 114 -0.20 4.99 -15.54
C PHE A 114 -0.83 3.71 -16.09
N GLU A 115 -1.20 3.69 -17.36
CA GLU A 115 -1.69 2.50 -18.03
C GLU A 115 -0.54 1.65 -18.59
N ASN A 116 -0.81 0.37 -18.82
CA ASN A 116 0.11 -0.59 -19.46
C ASN A 116 1.49 -0.65 -18.79
N LEU A 117 1.54 -0.50 -17.46
CA LEU A 117 2.79 -0.55 -16.72
C LEU A 117 3.50 -1.91 -16.83
N VAL A 118 2.76 -2.97 -17.12
CA VAL A 118 3.31 -4.32 -17.31
C VAL A 118 4.30 -4.36 -18.48
N ASP A 119 4.02 -3.65 -19.56
CA ASP A 119 4.86 -3.62 -20.76
C ASP A 119 6.16 -2.81 -20.55
N LYS A 120 6.11 -1.90 -19.58
CA LYS A 120 7.26 -1.04 -19.20
C LYS A 120 8.05 -1.61 -18.02
N ALA A 121 7.51 -2.63 -17.35
CA ALA A 121 8.06 -3.14 -16.10
C ALA A 121 9.08 -4.27 -16.35
N GLU A 122 10.18 -4.19 -15.64
CA GLU A 122 11.11 -5.31 -15.48
C GLU A 122 10.82 -6.00 -14.14
N PHE A 123 10.76 -7.32 -14.15
CA PHE A 123 10.42 -8.12 -12.97
C PHE A 123 11.63 -8.92 -12.48
N LYS A 124 11.81 -8.97 -11.16
CA LYS A 124 12.85 -9.76 -10.51
C LYS A 124 12.25 -10.64 -9.41
N LEU A 125 12.42 -11.95 -9.53
CA LEU A 125 12.08 -12.89 -8.48
C LEU A 125 13.06 -12.74 -7.31
N VAL A 126 12.53 -12.57 -6.11
CA VAL A 126 13.30 -12.47 -4.87
C VAL A 126 12.62 -13.31 -3.77
N ALA A 127 13.35 -13.62 -2.70
CA ALA A 127 12.75 -14.19 -1.51
C ALA A 127 11.76 -13.19 -0.88
N SER A 128 10.72 -13.68 -0.21
CA SER A 128 9.82 -12.81 0.54
C SER A 128 10.59 -12.01 1.60
N ARG A 129 10.09 -10.83 2.00
CA ARG A 129 10.77 -10.01 3.03
C ARG A 129 10.95 -10.77 4.35
N ALA A 130 9.97 -11.60 4.72
CA ALA A 130 10.11 -12.49 5.88
C ALA A 130 11.24 -13.52 5.70
N GLY A 131 11.34 -14.13 4.51
CA GLY A 131 12.45 -15.05 4.18
C GLY A 131 13.81 -14.36 4.19
N GLN A 132 13.92 -13.16 3.63
CA GLN A 132 15.15 -12.37 3.65
C GLN A 132 15.58 -12.02 5.08
N ALA A 133 14.63 -11.61 5.93
CA ALA A 133 14.90 -11.32 7.34
C ALA A 133 15.34 -12.56 8.12
N ALA A 134 14.73 -13.73 7.86
CA ALA A 134 15.11 -14.99 8.49
C ALA A 134 16.51 -15.43 8.07
N LEU A 135 16.86 -15.33 6.78
CA LEU A 135 18.20 -15.60 6.29
C LEU A 135 19.25 -14.71 6.97
N LEU A 136 19.01 -13.41 7.03
CA LEU A 136 19.93 -12.47 7.67
C LEU A 136 20.10 -12.75 9.18
N LYS A 137 19.01 -13.17 9.86
CA LYS A 137 19.07 -13.56 11.26
C LYS A 137 19.91 -14.81 11.47
N ALA A 138 19.72 -15.84 10.66
CA ALA A 138 20.49 -17.08 10.71
C ALA A 138 21.98 -16.84 10.41
N GLU A 139 22.29 -16.02 9.42
CA GLU A 139 23.67 -15.64 9.07
C GLU A 139 24.37 -14.94 10.26
N LYS A 140 23.69 -14.00 10.94
CA LYS A 140 24.21 -13.37 12.14
C LYS A 140 24.38 -14.31 13.33
N ALA A 141 23.59 -15.37 13.40
CA ALA A 141 23.66 -16.41 14.43
C ALA A 141 24.64 -17.55 14.07
N ASN A 142 25.29 -17.50 12.89
CA ASN A 142 26.08 -18.60 12.32
C ASN A 142 25.31 -19.92 12.18
N GLU A 143 24.00 -19.83 11.96
CA GLU A 143 23.15 -20.98 11.67
C GLU A 143 23.25 -21.34 10.19
N THR A 144 23.36 -22.63 9.87
CA THR A 144 23.51 -23.13 8.49
C THR A 144 22.17 -23.46 7.82
N THR A 145 21.09 -23.49 8.58
CA THR A 145 19.75 -23.83 8.10
C THR A 145 18.71 -22.79 8.54
N VAL A 146 17.72 -22.51 7.67
CA VAL A 146 16.64 -21.57 7.94
C VAL A 146 15.31 -22.22 7.59
N ASP A 147 14.37 -22.22 8.52
CA ASP A 147 12.99 -22.63 8.25
C ASP A 147 12.22 -21.45 7.63
N LEU A 148 12.13 -21.46 6.31
CA LEU A 148 11.42 -20.43 5.54
C LEU A 148 9.90 -20.52 5.69
N GLU A 149 9.35 -21.68 6.03
CA GLU A 149 7.90 -21.83 6.24
C GLU A 149 7.49 -21.23 7.60
N ALA A 150 8.27 -21.46 8.63
CA ALA A 150 8.07 -20.79 9.92
C ALA A 150 8.21 -19.27 9.80
N ALA A 151 9.17 -18.78 9.03
CA ALA A 151 9.37 -17.35 8.80
C ALA A 151 8.21 -16.66 8.06
N LYS A 152 7.43 -17.37 7.26
CA LYS A 152 6.27 -16.84 6.52
C LYS A 152 4.99 -16.77 7.37
N LYS A 153 4.91 -17.52 8.48
CA LYS A 153 3.76 -17.47 9.39
C LYS A 153 3.75 -16.13 10.12
N LYS A 154 2.59 -15.44 10.13
CA LYS A 154 2.42 -14.25 10.98
C LYS A 154 2.52 -14.70 12.45
N PRO A 155 3.21 -13.95 13.34
CA PRO A 155 3.17 -14.23 14.77
C PRO A 155 1.71 -14.18 15.23
N THR A 156 1.25 -15.24 15.87
CA THR A 156 -0.04 -15.30 16.54
C THR A 156 -0.01 -14.33 17.71
N LYS A 157 -1.17 -13.75 18.10
CA LYS A 157 -1.25 -12.76 19.19
C LYS A 157 -0.76 -13.29 20.55
N ASP A 158 -0.63 -14.59 20.68
CA ASP A 158 -0.23 -15.27 21.92
C ASP A 158 1.29 -15.21 22.19
N ASP A 159 2.12 -14.99 21.15
CA ASP A 159 3.58 -14.92 21.28
C ASP A 159 4.11 -13.58 21.85
N LYS A 160 3.23 -12.65 22.20
CA LYS A 160 3.64 -11.31 22.72
C LYS A 160 3.73 -11.21 24.25
N ASN A 161 3.43 -12.31 24.99
CA ASN A 161 3.29 -12.20 26.45
C ASN A 161 4.48 -12.70 27.27
N ASP A 162 5.55 -13.23 26.65
CA ASP A 162 6.66 -13.86 27.39
C ASP A 162 7.91 -12.98 27.58
N ASN A 163 7.81 -11.65 27.34
CA ASN A 163 8.96 -10.78 27.55
C ASN A 163 8.63 -9.60 28.48
N LYS A 164 8.17 -9.91 29.71
CA LYS A 164 8.13 -8.95 30.80
C LYS A 164 9.37 -9.17 31.69
N PRO A 165 10.30 -8.23 31.77
CA PRO A 165 11.40 -8.35 32.71
C PRO A 165 10.84 -8.30 34.13
N SER A 166 11.12 -9.35 34.90
CA SER A 166 10.89 -9.37 36.33
C SER A 166 11.79 -8.32 36.97
N GLY A 167 11.19 -7.18 37.34
CA GLY A 167 11.83 -6.21 38.19
C GLY A 167 11.88 -6.78 39.60
N ASP A 168 13.08 -7.15 40.04
CA ASP A 168 13.35 -7.48 41.41
C ASP A 168 13.51 -6.16 42.18
N GLY A 169 12.66 -5.99 43.19
CA GLY A 169 12.71 -4.85 44.08
C GLY A 169 13.62 -5.19 45.28
N GLY A 170 14.55 -4.30 45.53
CA GLY A 170 15.31 -4.21 46.75
C GLY A 170 15.37 -2.77 47.21
#